data_1948afb7b6f5c7510d66af970d8dbf69
#
_entry.id   1948afb7b6f5c7510d66af970d8dbf69
#
_cell.length_a   1.000
_cell.length_b   1.000
_cell.length_c   1.000
_cell.angle_alpha   90.00
_cell.angle_beta   90.00
_cell.angle_gamma   90.00
#
_symmetry.space_group_name_H-M   'P 1'
#
loop_
_entity.id
_entity.type
_entity.pdbx_description
1 polymer ?
#
loop_
_entity_poly.entity_id
_entity_poly.type
_entity_poly.pdbx_seq_one_letter_code
_entity_poly.pdbx_strand_id
1 'polypeptide(L)'
;MQLSIEEVKKLDSNSYQIIDIRSEEEVAHGAIKGALNIQAEEIESDERVPHDKKLVIVCSRGKTSVDVAEYLTEKGFDAASLKGGYISWLLDAMKEDEVAERDIKADVEQSIRKKFKKSIWRKFTKAINTYELVKPGDKIAVCISGGKDSMLMAKLFQELKHHNKFDFDVKFLVMDPGYNEANRHVIEENCRNLGIPATIFESDIFDAVYDIEKSPCYLCARMRRGHLYAFAKELGCNKIALGHHYDDVIETILMGMLYGAQVQTMMPKLHSTNFDGMELIRPLYLVREDDIKAWRDYNGLHFIQCACKFTDTCTTCNNEENRSKRVEIKQLIANLKKVNPFVEANIFKSVENVNLATVVAYKKDGIKHSFLEHYDE
;
A
#
# COMPACT_ATOMS: atom_id res chain seq x y z
N MET A 1 30.98 4.18 9.21
CA MET A 1 31.35 2.84 8.63
C MET A 1 30.10 2.21 7.97
N GLN A 2 30.27 1.52 6.82
CA GLN A 2 29.15 0.78 6.18
C GLN A 2 29.51 -0.71 6.12
N LEU A 3 28.48 -1.56 6.34
CA LEU A 3 28.57 -3.02 6.22
C LEU A 3 27.70 -3.51 5.07
N SER A 4 28.21 -4.43 4.26
CA SER A 4 27.39 -5.17 3.29
C SER A 4 26.52 -6.21 4.02
N ILE A 5 25.52 -6.75 3.31
CA ILE A 5 24.64 -7.79 3.87
C ILE A 5 25.43 -9.05 4.22
N GLU A 6 26.36 -9.43 3.33
CA GLU A 6 27.23 -10.60 3.54
C GLU A 6 28.13 -10.45 4.78
N GLU A 7 28.55 -9.20 5.07
CA GLU A 7 29.32 -8.91 6.29
C GLU A 7 28.43 -9.01 7.53
N VAL A 8 27.20 -8.47 7.48
CA VAL A 8 26.25 -8.57 8.61
C VAL A 8 25.87 -10.03 8.86
N LYS A 9 25.62 -10.83 7.84
CA LYS A 9 25.30 -12.27 7.98
C LYS A 9 26.43 -13.11 8.55
N LYS A 10 27.68 -12.65 8.45
CA LYS A 10 28.85 -13.32 9.05
C LYS A 10 29.05 -12.97 10.52
N LEU A 11 28.38 -11.95 11.04
CA LEU A 11 28.47 -11.60 12.47
C LEU A 11 27.74 -12.67 13.30
N ASP A 12 28.27 -12.92 14.50
CA ASP A 12 27.54 -13.73 15.49
C ASP A 12 26.23 -13.04 15.84
N SER A 13 25.12 -13.77 15.79
CA SER A 13 23.78 -13.25 16.07
C SER A 13 23.62 -12.57 17.42
N ASN A 14 24.48 -12.91 18.39
CA ASN A 14 24.49 -12.28 19.72
C ASN A 14 25.39 -11.05 19.79
N SER A 15 26.26 -10.81 18.80
CA SER A 15 27.26 -9.73 18.80
C SER A 15 26.75 -8.43 18.22
N TYR A 16 25.59 -8.41 17.61
CA TYR A 16 25.02 -7.20 16.99
C TYR A 16 23.52 -7.05 17.25
N GLN A 17 23.01 -5.85 17.05
CA GLN A 17 21.60 -5.52 17.04
C GLN A 17 21.29 -4.65 15.82
N ILE A 18 20.26 -4.99 15.07
CA ILE A 18 19.77 -4.16 13.98
C ILE A 18 18.81 -3.12 14.55
N ILE A 19 19.07 -1.85 14.24
CA ILE A 19 18.19 -0.73 14.57
C ILE A 19 17.60 -0.20 13.25
N ASP A 20 16.30 -0.33 13.09
CA ASP A 20 15.57 0.16 11.92
C ASP A 20 14.99 1.53 12.24
N ILE A 21 15.58 2.58 11.63
CA ILE A 21 15.16 3.97 11.83
C ILE A 21 14.03 4.41 10.88
N ARG A 22 13.45 3.50 10.13
CA ARG A 22 12.27 3.79 9.30
C ARG A 22 11.06 4.03 10.20
N SER A 23 10.08 4.72 9.66
CA SER A 23 8.83 4.95 10.39
C SER A 23 8.11 3.63 10.71
N GLU A 24 7.28 3.65 11.76
CA GLU A 24 6.46 2.49 12.15
C GLU A 24 5.60 1.98 10.99
N GLU A 25 5.08 2.89 10.15
CA GLU A 25 4.30 2.51 8.96
C GLU A 25 5.17 1.75 7.95
N GLU A 26 6.40 2.19 7.69
CA GLU A 26 7.32 1.52 6.79
C GLU A 26 7.66 0.13 7.32
N VAL A 27 7.95 0.01 8.59
CA VAL A 27 8.26 -1.25 9.25
C VAL A 27 7.04 -2.20 9.25
N ALA A 28 5.83 -1.66 9.43
CA ALA A 28 4.59 -2.46 9.33
C ALA A 28 4.37 -3.07 7.93
N HIS A 29 4.96 -2.50 6.88
CA HIS A 29 4.91 -3.05 5.53
C HIS A 29 5.97 -4.13 5.26
N GLY A 30 6.98 -4.23 6.12
CA GLY A 30 8.03 -5.25 6.08
C GLY A 30 9.21 -4.82 6.93
N ALA A 31 9.71 -5.73 7.77
CA ALA A 31 10.81 -5.51 8.69
C ALA A 31 11.89 -6.58 8.56
N ILE A 32 13.10 -6.27 8.97
CA ILE A 32 14.16 -7.26 9.20
C ILE A 32 13.83 -7.99 10.50
N LYS A 33 13.81 -9.31 10.46
CA LYS A 33 13.48 -10.12 11.64
C LYS A 33 14.47 -9.85 12.78
N GLY A 34 13.95 -9.49 13.94
CA GLY A 34 14.77 -9.18 15.13
C GLY A 34 15.32 -7.74 15.17
N ALA A 35 15.02 -6.91 14.19
CA ALA A 35 15.35 -5.49 14.26
C ALA A 35 14.48 -4.77 15.30
N LEU A 36 15.05 -3.80 16.01
CA LEU A 36 14.33 -2.86 16.83
C LEU A 36 13.97 -1.65 15.98
N ASN A 37 12.70 -1.28 15.93
CA ASN A 37 12.29 -0.04 15.29
C ASN A 37 12.37 1.09 16.32
N ILE A 38 13.31 2.00 16.11
CA ILE A 38 13.60 3.13 16.99
C ILE A 38 13.94 4.31 16.09
N GLN A 39 13.29 5.46 16.30
CA GLN A 39 13.59 6.67 15.53
C GLN A 39 15.01 7.16 15.87
N ALA A 40 15.67 7.81 14.91
CA ALA A 40 17.08 8.18 15.04
C ALA A 40 17.37 9.03 16.29
N GLU A 41 16.44 9.92 16.63
CA GLU A 41 16.55 10.85 17.77
C GLU A 41 16.38 10.16 19.13
N GLU A 42 15.79 8.97 19.15
CA GLU A 42 15.47 8.23 20.38
C GLU A 42 16.53 7.18 20.74
N ILE A 43 17.44 6.84 19.81
CA ILE A 43 18.38 5.71 19.97
C ILE A 43 19.24 5.85 21.23
N GLU A 44 19.73 7.05 21.56
CA GLU A 44 20.59 7.27 22.72
C GLU A 44 19.86 7.07 24.05
N SER A 45 18.56 7.30 24.10
CA SER A 45 17.75 7.27 25.32
C SER A 45 16.89 6.01 25.46
N ASP A 46 16.80 5.19 24.43
CA ASP A 46 15.96 4.00 24.45
C ASP A 46 16.67 2.84 25.18
N GLU A 47 16.10 2.41 26.30
CA GLU A 47 16.64 1.33 27.15
C GLU A 47 16.78 -0.02 26.44
N ARG A 48 16.14 -0.21 25.26
CA ARG A 48 16.25 -1.43 24.46
C ARG A 48 17.54 -1.50 23.65
N VAL A 49 18.27 -0.39 23.52
CA VAL A 49 19.51 -0.31 22.72
C VAL A 49 20.68 -0.87 23.52
N PRO A 50 21.31 -1.96 23.07
CA PRO A 50 22.44 -2.55 23.79
C PRO A 50 23.70 -1.71 23.57
N HIS A 51 24.43 -1.42 24.65
CA HIS A 51 25.71 -0.71 24.60
C HIS A 51 26.93 -1.65 24.41
N ASP A 52 26.72 -2.95 24.57
CA ASP A 52 27.75 -4.00 24.49
C ASP A 52 27.78 -4.71 23.13
N LYS A 53 26.92 -4.30 22.19
CA LYS A 53 26.80 -4.90 20.86
C LYS A 53 27.06 -3.89 19.75
N LYS A 54 27.45 -4.41 18.58
CA LYS A 54 27.52 -3.61 17.37
C LYS A 54 26.10 -3.23 16.92
N LEU A 55 25.84 -1.96 16.70
CA LEU A 55 24.58 -1.46 16.15
C LEU A 55 24.66 -1.41 14.63
N VAL A 56 23.75 -2.10 13.95
CA VAL A 56 23.61 -2.04 12.50
C VAL A 56 22.39 -1.17 12.17
N ILE A 57 22.66 0.07 11.78
CA ILE A 57 21.60 1.06 11.51
C ILE A 57 21.04 0.86 10.11
N VAL A 58 19.72 0.78 9.99
CA VAL A 58 19.02 0.54 8.74
C VAL A 58 17.99 1.64 8.48
N CYS A 59 18.11 2.31 7.35
CA CYS A 59 17.06 3.15 6.76
C CYS A 59 16.56 2.53 5.44
N SER A 60 15.65 3.16 4.73
CA SER A 60 15.07 2.59 3.51
C SER A 60 16.12 2.27 2.43
N ARG A 61 17.15 3.12 2.23
CA ARG A 61 18.14 3.02 1.13
C ARG A 61 19.60 3.12 1.55
N GLY A 62 19.90 3.14 2.83
CA GLY A 62 21.29 3.23 3.33
C GLY A 62 21.93 4.60 3.19
N LYS A 63 21.15 5.69 3.09
CA LYS A 63 21.66 7.09 3.07
C LYS A 63 21.62 7.69 4.48
N THR A 64 20.44 7.96 5.00
CA THR A 64 20.24 8.55 6.33
C THR A 64 20.91 7.73 7.45
N SER A 65 20.91 6.41 7.31
CA SER A 65 21.58 5.54 8.28
C SER A 65 23.10 5.69 8.35
N VAL A 66 23.74 6.31 7.33
CA VAL A 66 25.18 6.63 7.38
C VAL A 66 25.43 7.73 8.39
N ASP A 67 24.69 8.83 8.26
CA ASP A 67 24.83 10.02 9.13
C ASP A 67 24.50 9.64 10.59
N VAL A 68 23.45 8.82 10.80
CA VAL A 68 23.07 8.33 12.13
C VAL A 68 24.14 7.41 12.72
N ALA A 69 24.73 6.49 11.93
CA ALA A 69 25.80 5.62 12.41
C ALA A 69 27.08 6.39 12.75
N GLU A 70 27.42 7.43 11.99
CA GLU A 70 28.56 8.32 12.28
C GLU A 70 28.32 9.08 13.58
N TYR A 71 27.15 9.68 13.74
CA TYR A 71 26.76 10.37 14.96
C TYR A 71 26.82 9.45 16.21
N LEU A 72 26.27 8.24 16.12
CA LEU A 72 26.30 7.28 17.21
C LEU A 72 27.75 6.83 17.53
N THR A 73 28.62 6.72 16.53
CA THR A 73 30.03 6.42 16.73
C THR A 73 30.75 7.54 17.52
N GLU A 74 30.45 8.81 17.23
CA GLU A 74 30.96 9.96 17.98
C GLU A 74 30.48 9.95 19.46
N LYS A 75 29.29 9.35 19.71
CA LYS A 75 28.72 9.16 21.04
C LYS A 75 29.27 7.92 21.80
N GLY A 76 30.14 7.15 21.15
CA GLY A 76 30.80 6.01 21.78
C GLY A 76 30.14 4.65 21.53
N PHE A 77 29.12 4.56 20.67
CA PHE A 77 28.55 3.30 20.23
C PHE A 77 29.41 2.66 19.13
N ASP A 78 29.48 1.32 19.10
CA ASP A 78 30.00 0.61 17.93
C ASP A 78 28.91 0.53 16.87
N ALA A 79 28.80 1.53 16.01
CA ALA A 79 27.72 1.66 15.03
C ALA A 79 28.21 1.61 13.60
N ALA A 80 27.42 0.96 12.72
CA ALA A 80 27.66 0.90 11.29
C ALA A 80 26.31 0.95 10.52
N SER A 81 26.32 1.57 9.34
CA SER A 81 25.15 1.60 8.46
C SER A 81 25.09 0.35 7.58
N LEU A 82 23.91 -0.23 7.37
CA LEU A 82 23.69 -1.26 6.36
C LEU A 82 23.75 -0.62 4.97
N LYS A 83 24.71 -1.05 4.15
CA LYS A 83 24.88 -0.56 2.79
C LYS A 83 23.65 -0.88 1.94
N GLY A 84 23.05 0.16 1.33
CA GLY A 84 21.82 0.05 0.53
C GLY A 84 20.54 -0.13 1.35
N GLY A 85 20.64 -0.16 2.68
CA GLY A 85 19.51 -0.16 3.60
C GLY A 85 18.57 -1.36 3.47
N TYR A 86 17.31 -1.15 3.85
CA TYR A 86 16.28 -2.19 3.83
C TYR A 86 16.03 -2.78 2.44
N ILE A 87 16.14 -1.98 1.36
CA ILE A 87 15.93 -2.48 0.00
C ILE A 87 16.98 -3.53 -0.37
N SER A 88 18.25 -3.30 -0.02
CA SER A 88 19.29 -4.31 -0.27
C SER A 88 19.04 -5.59 0.53
N TRP A 89 18.62 -5.48 1.79
CA TRP A 89 18.22 -6.62 2.60
C TRP A 89 17.08 -7.40 1.96
N LEU A 90 16.08 -6.68 1.45
CA LEU A 90 14.92 -7.25 0.78
C LEU A 90 15.31 -8.06 -0.47
N LEU A 91 16.15 -7.48 -1.33
CA LEU A 91 16.63 -8.16 -2.55
C LEU A 91 17.45 -9.41 -2.23
N ASP A 92 18.22 -9.40 -1.16
CA ASP A 92 19.00 -10.54 -0.72
C ASP A 92 18.10 -11.66 -0.14
N ALA A 93 17.10 -11.31 0.65
CA ALA A 93 16.11 -12.26 1.14
C ALA A 93 15.33 -12.94 0.00
N MET A 94 14.98 -12.17 -1.06
CA MET A 94 14.32 -12.73 -2.24
C MET A 94 15.20 -13.74 -3.00
N LYS A 95 16.53 -13.52 -3.06
CA LYS A 95 17.48 -14.48 -3.66
C LYS A 95 17.59 -15.77 -2.85
N GLU A 96 17.52 -15.68 -1.52
CA GLU A 96 17.54 -16.88 -0.67
C GLU A 96 16.29 -17.75 -0.88
N ASP A 97 15.14 -17.13 -1.09
CA ASP A 97 13.91 -17.86 -1.42
C ASP A 97 13.99 -18.57 -2.78
N GLU A 98 14.71 -18.01 -3.78
CA GLU A 98 14.96 -18.69 -5.07
C GLU A 98 15.82 -19.94 -4.93
N VAL A 99 16.82 -19.90 -4.06
CA VAL A 99 17.74 -21.04 -3.83
C VAL A 99 17.04 -22.20 -3.11
N ALA A 100 15.94 -21.94 -2.38
CA ALA A 100 15.21 -22.94 -1.62
C ALA A 100 14.28 -23.85 -2.43
N GLU A 101 14.28 -23.81 -3.78
CA GLU A 101 13.42 -24.60 -4.69
C GLU A 101 11.92 -24.51 -4.34
N ARG A 102 11.49 -23.45 -3.66
CA ARG A 102 10.11 -23.27 -3.24
C ARG A 102 9.27 -22.76 -4.42
N ASP A 103 8.19 -23.43 -4.76
CA ASP A 103 7.20 -22.92 -5.71
C ASP A 103 6.30 -21.88 -5.04
N ILE A 104 6.83 -20.65 -4.90
CA ILE A 104 6.14 -19.50 -4.27
C ILE A 104 4.77 -19.26 -4.91
N LYS A 105 4.67 -19.40 -6.24
CA LYS A 105 3.42 -19.23 -6.98
C LYS A 105 2.37 -20.23 -6.52
N ALA A 106 2.70 -21.52 -6.48
CA ALA A 106 1.76 -22.59 -6.08
C ALA A 106 1.34 -22.43 -4.62
N ASP A 107 2.28 -22.11 -3.72
CA ASP A 107 2.00 -21.88 -2.29
C ASP A 107 1.04 -20.71 -2.10
N VAL A 108 1.26 -19.61 -2.78
CA VAL A 108 0.43 -18.41 -2.72
C VAL A 108 -0.98 -18.70 -3.22
N GLU A 109 -1.13 -19.39 -4.35
CA GLU A 109 -2.43 -19.80 -4.89
C GLU A 109 -3.17 -20.75 -3.92
N GLN A 110 -2.46 -21.73 -3.36
CA GLN A 110 -3.03 -22.62 -2.36
C GLN A 110 -3.45 -21.87 -1.09
N SER A 111 -2.67 -20.90 -0.64
CA SER A 111 -2.99 -20.09 0.54
C SER A 111 -4.31 -19.33 0.37
N ILE A 112 -4.53 -18.73 -0.80
CA ILE A 112 -5.78 -18.03 -1.15
C ILE A 112 -6.97 -19.02 -1.16
N ARG A 113 -6.80 -20.19 -1.79
CA ARG A 113 -7.84 -21.20 -1.91
C ARG A 113 -8.21 -21.87 -0.59
N LYS A 114 -7.28 -21.99 0.36
CA LYS A 114 -7.46 -22.70 1.63
C LYS A 114 -7.50 -21.74 2.83
N LYS A 115 -6.34 -21.26 3.28
CA LYS A 115 -6.19 -20.50 4.54
C LYS A 115 -6.93 -19.17 4.50
N PHE A 116 -6.77 -18.39 3.42
CA PHE A 116 -7.38 -17.07 3.25
C PHE A 116 -8.71 -17.08 2.48
N LYS A 117 -9.31 -18.27 2.31
CA LYS A 117 -10.58 -18.42 1.59
C LYS A 117 -11.71 -17.60 2.20
N LYS A 118 -11.82 -17.52 3.53
CA LYS A 118 -12.91 -16.79 4.21
C LYS A 118 -12.61 -15.30 4.29
N SER A 119 -11.39 -14.96 4.68
CA SER A 119 -11.01 -13.57 4.98
C SER A 119 -10.71 -12.75 3.73
N ILE A 120 -10.14 -13.36 2.66
CA ILE A 120 -9.78 -12.67 1.43
C ILE A 120 -10.67 -13.09 0.26
N TRP A 121 -10.59 -14.34 -0.19
CA TRP A 121 -11.25 -14.78 -1.43
C TRP A 121 -12.76 -14.52 -1.43
N ARG A 122 -13.48 -14.91 -0.36
CA ARG A 122 -14.92 -14.68 -0.27
C ARG A 122 -15.29 -13.20 -0.16
N LYS A 123 -14.44 -12.38 0.44
CA LYS A 123 -14.65 -10.94 0.53
C LYS A 123 -14.46 -10.27 -0.83
N PHE A 124 -13.40 -10.66 -1.54
CA PHE A 124 -13.15 -10.22 -2.91
C PHE A 124 -14.31 -10.60 -3.85
N THR A 125 -14.71 -11.87 -3.89
CA THR A 125 -15.83 -12.33 -4.74
C THR A 125 -17.17 -11.71 -4.32
N LYS A 126 -17.37 -11.46 -3.02
CA LYS A 126 -18.54 -10.72 -2.54
C LYS A 126 -18.55 -9.29 -3.07
N ALA A 127 -17.41 -8.57 -3.05
CA ALA A 127 -17.31 -7.22 -3.61
C ALA A 127 -17.62 -7.22 -5.11
N ILE A 128 -17.02 -8.16 -5.87
CA ILE A 128 -17.29 -8.33 -7.31
C ILE A 128 -18.79 -8.46 -7.59
N ASN A 129 -19.49 -9.32 -6.85
CA ASN A 129 -20.91 -9.60 -7.07
C ASN A 129 -21.81 -8.48 -6.55
N THR A 130 -21.57 -7.99 -5.31
CA THR A 130 -22.45 -6.99 -4.68
C THR A 130 -22.43 -5.66 -5.41
N TYR A 131 -21.27 -5.26 -5.92
CA TYR A 131 -21.11 -3.97 -6.60
C TYR A 131 -21.04 -4.13 -8.13
N GLU A 132 -21.25 -5.33 -8.65
CA GLU A 132 -21.20 -5.63 -10.09
C GLU A 132 -19.91 -5.09 -10.74
N LEU A 133 -18.76 -5.40 -10.15
CA LEU A 133 -17.48 -4.83 -10.57
C LEU A 133 -16.99 -5.44 -11.89
N VAL A 134 -17.32 -6.71 -12.15
CA VAL A 134 -16.91 -7.44 -13.35
C VAL A 134 -18.16 -7.97 -14.05
N LYS A 135 -18.25 -7.74 -15.35
CA LYS A 135 -19.35 -8.18 -16.23
C LYS A 135 -18.81 -9.02 -17.40
N PRO A 136 -19.68 -9.82 -18.03
CA PRO A 136 -19.30 -10.54 -19.25
C PRO A 136 -18.77 -9.58 -20.33
N GLY A 137 -17.65 -9.96 -20.96
CA GLY A 137 -17.01 -9.17 -22.01
C GLY A 137 -16.12 -8.02 -21.53
N ASP A 138 -16.01 -7.78 -20.20
CA ASP A 138 -15.09 -6.77 -19.67
C ASP A 138 -13.63 -7.09 -20.02
N LYS A 139 -12.86 -6.04 -20.27
CA LYS A 139 -11.39 -6.06 -20.39
C LYS A 139 -10.81 -5.17 -19.32
N ILE A 140 -10.21 -5.78 -18.30
CA ILE A 140 -9.83 -5.11 -17.06
C ILE A 140 -8.33 -4.94 -16.99
N ALA A 141 -7.87 -3.71 -16.82
CA ALA A 141 -6.49 -3.40 -16.50
C ALA A 141 -6.29 -3.43 -14.96
N VAL A 142 -5.63 -4.45 -14.46
CA VAL A 142 -5.25 -4.58 -13.04
C VAL A 142 -3.98 -3.79 -12.81
N CYS A 143 -4.09 -2.68 -12.08
CA CYS A 143 -2.98 -1.75 -11.86
C CYS A 143 -2.13 -2.20 -10.68
N ILE A 144 -0.85 -2.46 -10.93
CA ILE A 144 0.13 -2.93 -9.96
C ILE A 144 1.06 -1.77 -9.59
N SER A 145 1.12 -1.44 -8.30
CA SER A 145 2.02 -0.42 -7.75
C SER A 145 3.28 -1.01 -7.11
N GLY A 146 3.40 -2.33 -7.04
CA GLY A 146 4.47 -3.03 -6.34
C GLY A 146 4.21 -3.28 -4.85
N GLY A 147 3.17 -2.70 -4.28
CA GLY A 147 2.77 -2.93 -2.88
C GLY A 147 1.91 -4.18 -2.70
N LYS A 148 1.83 -4.66 -1.46
CA LYS A 148 1.09 -5.87 -1.05
C LYS A 148 -0.34 -5.97 -1.59
N ASP A 149 -1.07 -4.84 -1.57
CA ASP A 149 -2.48 -4.79 -1.95
C ASP A 149 -2.68 -5.03 -3.44
N SER A 150 -1.88 -4.38 -4.27
CA SER A 150 -1.94 -4.51 -5.72
C SER A 150 -1.47 -5.89 -6.20
N MET A 151 -0.46 -6.47 -5.55
CA MET A 151 0.03 -7.81 -5.86
C MET A 151 -0.99 -8.89 -5.46
N LEU A 152 -1.60 -8.77 -4.27
CA LEU A 152 -2.71 -9.65 -3.88
C LEU A 152 -3.88 -9.53 -4.87
N MET A 153 -4.27 -8.30 -5.24
CA MET A 153 -5.34 -8.07 -6.22
C MET A 153 -5.05 -8.77 -7.56
N ALA A 154 -3.81 -8.69 -8.05
CA ALA A 154 -3.41 -9.38 -9.27
C ALA A 154 -3.57 -10.91 -9.16
N LYS A 155 -3.13 -11.51 -8.04
CA LYS A 155 -3.33 -12.95 -7.79
C LYS A 155 -4.81 -13.33 -7.70
N LEU A 156 -5.63 -12.50 -7.06
CA LEU A 156 -7.07 -12.73 -6.97
C LEU A 156 -7.76 -12.67 -8.34
N PHE A 157 -7.33 -11.80 -9.24
CA PHE A 157 -7.83 -11.77 -10.62
C PHE A 157 -7.39 -12.99 -11.43
N GLN A 158 -6.14 -13.48 -11.25
CA GLN A 158 -5.74 -14.74 -11.86
C GLN A 158 -6.62 -15.91 -11.37
N GLU A 159 -6.88 -15.98 -10.05
CA GLU A 159 -7.75 -17.00 -9.47
C GLU A 159 -9.20 -16.84 -9.95
N LEU A 160 -9.72 -15.61 -10.06
CA LEU A 160 -11.06 -15.34 -10.60
C LEU A 160 -11.18 -15.80 -12.04
N LYS A 161 -10.16 -15.57 -12.87
CA LYS A 161 -10.14 -16.02 -14.28
C LYS A 161 -10.24 -17.55 -14.39
N HIS A 162 -9.63 -18.29 -13.46
CA HIS A 162 -9.72 -19.76 -13.40
C HIS A 162 -11.10 -20.28 -12.98
N HIS A 163 -11.84 -19.53 -12.16
CA HIS A 163 -13.08 -19.97 -11.52
C HIS A 163 -14.33 -19.18 -11.96
N ASN A 164 -14.23 -18.33 -12.97
CA ASN A 164 -15.34 -17.51 -13.39
C ASN A 164 -16.43 -18.32 -14.13
N LYS A 165 -17.66 -17.79 -14.08
CA LYS A 165 -18.83 -18.34 -14.73
C LYS A 165 -19.12 -17.69 -16.09
N PHE A 166 -18.38 -16.67 -16.46
CA PHE A 166 -18.52 -15.89 -17.69
C PHE A 166 -17.16 -15.39 -18.18
N ASP A 167 -17.07 -15.03 -19.43
CA ASP A 167 -15.80 -14.62 -20.03
C ASP A 167 -15.51 -13.13 -19.81
N PHE A 168 -14.29 -12.81 -19.43
CA PHE A 168 -13.72 -11.46 -19.32
C PHE A 168 -12.20 -11.54 -19.50
N ASP A 169 -11.57 -10.43 -19.88
CA ASP A 169 -10.12 -10.36 -20.05
C ASP A 169 -9.43 -9.54 -18.96
N VAL A 170 -8.18 -9.90 -18.68
CA VAL A 170 -7.35 -9.20 -17.70
C VAL A 170 -5.98 -8.87 -18.29
N LYS A 171 -5.56 -7.62 -18.12
CA LYS A 171 -4.19 -7.15 -18.37
C LYS A 171 -3.60 -6.67 -17.05
N PHE A 172 -2.37 -7.06 -16.77
CA PHE A 172 -1.64 -6.62 -15.57
C PHE A 172 -0.70 -5.51 -15.95
N LEU A 173 -0.86 -4.33 -15.35
CA LEU A 173 -0.13 -3.12 -15.71
C LEU A 173 0.68 -2.60 -14.54
N VAL A 174 1.97 -2.43 -14.75
CA VAL A 174 2.86 -1.67 -13.86
C VAL A 174 3.19 -0.35 -14.55
N MET A 175 2.81 0.75 -13.94
CA MET A 175 3.25 2.06 -14.39
C MET A 175 4.50 2.46 -13.61
N ASP A 176 5.59 2.64 -14.32
CA ASP A 176 6.85 3.18 -13.78
C ASP A 176 6.85 4.70 -13.94
N PRO A 177 6.70 5.48 -12.86
CA PRO A 177 6.72 6.94 -12.91
C PRO A 177 8.14 7.52 -12.80
N GLY A 178 9.17 6.73 -13.00
CA GLY A 178 10.59 7.04 -12.79
C GLY A 178 11.16 6.37 -11.54
N TYR A 179 10.87 5.10 -11.32
CA TYR A 179 11.43 4.33 -10.22
C TYR A 179 12.96 4.30 -10.26
N ASN A 180 13.61 4.17 -9.10
CA ASN A 180 15.01 3.76 -9.10
C ASN A 180 15.13 2.28 -9.48
N GLU A 181 16.30 1.89 -9.96
CA GLU A 181 16.57 0.52 -10.44
C GLU A 181 16.25 -0.55 -9.40
N ALA A 182 16.55 -0.31 -8.13
CA ALA A 182 16.31 -1.26 -7.05
C ALA A 182 14.81 -1.49 -6.82
N ASN A 183 14.00 -0.43 -6.78
CA ASN A 183 12.55 -0.55 -6.63
C ASN A 183 11.92 -1.24 -7.84
N ARG A 184 12.35 -0.90 -9.04
CA ARG A 184 11.90 -1.54 -10.28
C ARG A 184 12.22 -3.03 -10.27
N HIS A 185 13.44 -3.39 -9.89
CA HIS A 185 13.87 -4.78 -9.79
C HIS A 185 13.03 -5.58 -8.79
N VAL A 186 12.72 -5.02 -7.61
CA VAL A 186 11.82 -5.67 -6.63
C VAL A 186 10.42 -5.92 -7.21
N ILE A 187 9.87 -4.98 -7.98
CA ILE A 187 8.55 -5.15 -8.61
C ILE A 187 8.59 -6.25 -9.65
N GLU A 188 9.58 -6.25 -10.53
CA GLU A 188 9.77 -7.24 -11.59
C GLU A 188 9.95 -8.64 -11.00
N GLU A 189 10.78 -8.75 -9.96
CA GLU A 189 11.03 -9.99 -9.25
C GLU A 189 9.77 -10.57 -8.59
N ASN A 190 9.02 -9.72 -7.88
CA ASN A 190 7.73 -10.12 -7.32
C ASN A 190 6.72 -10.56 -8.39
N CYS A 191 6.67 -9.88 -9.53
CA CYS A 191 5.82 -10.31 -10.65
C CYS A 191 6.25 -11.69 -11.18
N ARG A 192 7.55 -11.95 -11.31
CA ARG A 192 8.10 -13.23 -11.74
C ARG A 192 7.77 -14.34 -10.75
N ASN A 193 8.09 -14.16 -9.47
CA ASN A 193 7.89 -15.15 -8.41
C ASN A 193 6.42 -15.50 -8.19
N LEU A 194 5.53 -14.52 -8.36
CA LEU A 194 4.09 -14.73 -8.27
C LEU A 194 3.45 -15.20 -9.60
N GLY A 195 4.23 -15.29 -10.68
CA GLY A 195 3.75 -15.66 -12.01
C GLY A 195 2.70 -14.69 -12.57
N ILE A 196 2.90 -13.38 -12.35
CA ILE A 196 2.02 -12.33 -12.86
C ILE A 196 2.61 -11.80 -14.18
N PRO A 197 1.94 -11.98 -15.33
CA PRO A 197 2.42 -11.49 -16.63
C PRO A 197 2.16 -9.98 -16.76
N ALA A 198 2.94 -9.18 -16.05
CA ALA A 198 2.78 -7.74 -16.02
C ALA A 198 3.43 -7.05 -17.22
N THR A 199 2.74 -6.08 -17.81
CA THR A 199 3.29 -5.13 -18.79
C THR A 199 3.72 -3.88 -18.05
N ILE A 200 5.01 -3.55 -18.16
CA ILE A 200 5.57 -2.34 -17.54
C ILE A 200 5.65 -1.25 -18.60
N PHE A 201 5.14 -0.06 -18.28
CA PHE A 201 5.28 1.13 -19.12
C PHE A 201 5.82 2.29 -18.30
N GLU A 202 6.63 3.12 -18.94
CA GLU A 202 7.37 4.21 -18.30
C GLU A 202 6.66 5.53 -18.50
N SER A 203 6.85 6.46 -17.57
CA SER A 203 6.42 7.84 -17.66
C SER A 203 7.31 8.75 -16.82
N ASP A 204 7.50 9.99 -17.26
CA ASP A 204 8.36 10.98 -16.61
C ASP A 204 7.62 11.77 -15.49
N ILE A 205 6.66 11.13 -14.81
CA ILE A 205 5.81 11.80 -13.82
C ILE A 205 6.64 12.33 -12.65
N PHE A 206 7.62 11.57 -12.18
CA PHE A 206 8.44 12.03 -11.06
C PHE A 206 9.26 13.25 -11.40
N ASP A 207 9.76 13.34 -12.62
CA ASP A 207 10.51 14.52 -13.07
C ASP A 207 9.56 15.73 -13.26
N ALA A 208 8.34 15.48 -13.75
CA ALA A 208 7.33 16.53 -13.92
C ALA A 208 6.78 17.12 -12.60
N VAL A 209 6.86 16.40 -11.48
CA VAL A 209 6.38 16.90 -10.17
C VAL A 209 7.50 17.29 -9.21
N TYR A 210 8.76 17.16 -9.62
CA TYR A 210 9.92 17.38 -8.76
C TYR A 210 9.99 18.80 -8.18
N ASP A 211 9.69 19.81 -9.00
CA ASP A 211 9.81 21.23 -8.63
C ASP A 211 8.51 21.84 -8.08
N ILE A 212 7.51 21.01 -7.77
CA ILE A 212 6.21 21.50 -7.31
C ILE A 212 6.14 21.53 -5.80
N GLU A 213 6.14 22.73 -5.21
CA GLU A 213 6.08 22.92 -3.76
C GLU A 213 4.72 22.60 -3.13
N LYS A 214 3.59 22.79 -3.87
CA LYS A 214 2.24 22.56 -3.33
C LYS A 214 1.68 21.19 -3.70
N SER A 215 1.55 20.30 -2.69
CA SER A 215 0.89 19.00 -2.80
C SER A 215 1.42 18.10 -3.93
N PRO A 216 2.74 17.85 -4.05
CA PRO A 216 3.31 17.04 -5.13
C PRO A 216 2.73 15.62 -5.17
N CYS A 217 2.44 15.00 -4.03
CA CYS A 217 1.84 13.68 -3.95
C CYS A 217 0.42 13.64 -4.55
N TYR A 218 -0.40 14.68 -4.36
CA TYR A 218 -1.73 14.74 -4.96
C TYR A 218 -1.64 14.85 -6.48
N LEU A 219 -0.76 15.70 -6.98
CA LEU A 219 -0.55 15.88 -8.42
C LEU A 219 0.01 14.59 -9.04
N CYS A 220 1.01 13.99 -8.44
CA CYS A 220 1.56 12.70 -8.85
C CYS A 220 0.47 11.63 -8.93
N ALA A 221 -0.36 11.48 -7.89
CA ALA A 221 -1.46 10.51 -7.90
C ALA A 221 -2.49 10.78 -9.00
N ARG A 222 -2.78 12.06 -9.29
CA ARG A 222 -3.68 12.46 -10.36
C ARG A 222 -3.11 12.15 -11.75
N MET A 223 -1.85 12.51 -11.98
CA MET A 223 -1.14 12.25 -13.24
C MET A 223 -1.02 10.73 -13.48
N ARG A 224 -0.59 9.98 -12.46
CA ARG A 224 -0.50 8.50 -12.52
C ARG A 224 -1.82 7.88 -12.95
N ARG A 225 -2.92 8.34 -12.40
CA ARG A 225 -4.24 7.84 -12.76
C ARG A 225 -4.60 8.16 -14.21
N GLY A 226 -4.28 9.37 -14.69
CA GLY A 226 -4.47 9.77 -16.08
C GLY A 226 -3.71 8.86 -17.06
N HIS A 227 -2.44 8.61 -16.80
CA HIS A 227 -1.60 7.71 -17.62
C HIS A 227 -2.11 6.26 -17.59
N LEU A 228 -2.52 5.78 -16.42
CA LEU A 228 -3.12 4.43 -16.29
C LEU A 228 -4.38 4.28 -17.13
N TYR A 229 -5.26 5.28 -17.14
CA TYR A 229 -6.45 5.26 -17.98
C TYR A 229 -6.12 5.30 -19.48
N ALA A 230 -5.19 6.19 -19.87
CA ALA A 230 -4.79 6.30 -21.28
C ALA A 230 -4.22 4.98 -21.79
N PHE A 231 -3.26 4.42 -21.09
CA PHE A 231 -2.60 3.18 -21.49
C PHE A 231 -3.54 1.97 -21.45
N ALA A 232 -4.40 1.87 -20.44
CA ALA A 232 -5.42 0.82 -20.37
C ALA A 232 -6.39 0.90 -21.56
N LYS A 233 -6.79 2.11 -21.97
CA LYS A 233 -7.65 2.34 -23.13
C LYS A 233 -6.96 1.94 -24.45
N GLU A 234 -5.67 2.25 -24.62
CA GLU A 234 -4.86 1.83 -25.77
C GLU A 234 -4.79 0.30 -25.87
N LEU A 235 -4.75 -0.41 -24.74
CA LEU A 235 -4.81 -1.87 -24.69
C LEU A 235 -6.23 -2.45 -24.88
N GLY A 236 -7.22 -1.60 -25.16
CA GLY A 236 -8.61 -1.98 -25.37
C GLY A 236 -9.35 -2.36 -24.10
N CYS A 237 -8.83 -1.98 -22.91
CA CYS A 237 -9.53 -2.17 -21.65
C CYS A 237 -10.65 -1.15 -21.48
N ASN A 238 -11.76 -1.56 -20.86
CA ASN A 238 -12.87 -0.68 -20.47
C ASN A 238 -12.88 -0.41 -18.95
N LYS A 239 -12.03 -1.09 -18.19
CA LYS A 239 -11.93 -0.90 -16.73
C LYS A 239 -10.48 -0.83 -16.25
N ILE A 240 -10.27 -0.04 -15.18
CA ILE A 240 -9.05 -0.12 -14.37
C ILE A 240 -9.39 -0.60 -12.96
N ALA A 241 -8.63 -1.55 -12.44
CA ALA A 241 -8.76 -2.06 -11.06
C ALA A 241 -7.66 -1.50 -10.18
N LEU A 242 -8.03 -0.88 -9.05
CA LEU A 242 -7.11 -0.33 -8.07
C LEU A 242 -7.21 -1.07 -6.72
N GLY A 243 -6.09 -1.29 -6.07
CA GLY A 243 -5.93 -2.09 -4.86
C GLY A 243 -6.38 -1.42 -3.55
N HIS A 244 -7.39 -0.54 -3.58
CA HIS A 244 -7.93 0.05 -2.34
C HIS A 244 -8.78 -0.98 -1.60
N HIS A 245 -8.60 -1.05 -0.29
CA HIS A 245 -9.21 -2.04 0.58
C HIS A 245 -10.20 -1.41 1.59
N TYR A 246 -10.84 -2.23 2.42
CA TYR A 246 -11.85 -1.82 3.39
C TYR A 246 -11.39 -0.70 4.34
N ASP A 247 -10.16 -0.78 4.83
CA ASP A 247 -9.62 0.19 5.78
C ASP A 247 -9.43 1.57 5.11
N ASP A 248 -9.00 1.62 3.84
CA ASP A 248 -8.97 2.86 3.05
C ASP A 248 -10.35 3.54 2.95
N VAL A 249 -11.40 2.73 2.85
CA VAL A 249 -12.79 3.23 2.74
C VAL A 249 -13.20 3.90 4.03
N ILE A 250 -13.03 3.24 5.18
CA ILE A 250 -13.42 3.80 6.48
C ILE A 250 -12.59 5.03 6.87
N GLU A 251 -11.30 5.01 6.56
CA GLU A 251 -10.43 6.19 6.72
C GLU A 251 -10.92 7.36 5.86
N THR A 252 -11.27 7.11 4.60
CA THR A 252 -11.79 8.15 3.70
C THR A 252 -13.09 8.76 4.18
N ILE A 253 -14.01 7.95 4.75
CA ILE A 253 -15.26 8.44 5.34
C ILE A 253 -14.97 9.42 6.48
N LEU A 254 -14.13 9.02 7.44
CA LEU A 254 -13.80 9.89 8.59
C LEU A 254 -12.99 11.11 8.17
N MET A 255 -12.07 10.99 7.23
CA MET A 255 -11.33 12.14 6.67
C MET A 255 -12.30 13.14 6.01
N GLY A 256 -13.28 12.64 5.25
CA GLY A 256 -14.30 13.48 4.65
C GLY A 256 -15.12 14.26 5.69
N MET A 257 -15.52 13.59 6.77
CA MET A 257 -16.29 14.21 7.86
C MET A 257 -15.47 15.20 8.69
N LEU A 258 -14.27 14.80 9.14
CA LEU A 258 -13.50 15.56 10.13
C LEU A 258 -12.68 16.70 9.52
N TYR A 259 -12.22 16.53 8.27
CA TYR A 259 -11.37 17.53 7.61
C TYR A 259 -12.01 18.17 6.38
N GLY A 260 -13.04 17.52 5.80
CA GLY A 260 -13.68 17.99 4.57
C GLY A 260 -15.11 18.51 4.77
N ALA A 261 -15.68 18.42 5.99
CA ALA A 261 -17.08 18.74 6.28
C ALA A 261 -18.07 18.07 5.30
N GLN A 262 -17.78 16.83 4.87
CA GLN A 262 -18.55 16.08 3.91
C GLN A 262 -18.74 14.62 4.33
N VAL A 263 -19.96 14.12 4.24
CA VAL A 263 -20.26 12.69 4.36
C VAL A 263 -20.14 12.07 2.98
N GLN A 264 -19.00 11.49 2.68
CA GLN A 264 -18.73 10.84 1.40
C GLN A 264 -17.80 9.64 1.58
N THR A 265 -17.83 8.73 0.62
CA THR A 265 -16.96 7.55 0.63
C THR A 265 -16.17 7.43 -0.66
N MET A 266 -15.20 6.54 -0.62
CA MET A 266 -14.52 6.02 -1.81
C MET A 266 -15.46 5.01 -2.48
N MET A 267 -16.05 5.34 -3.62
CA MET A 267 -17.01 4.46 -4.30
C MET A 267 -16.37 3.15 -4.76
N PRO A 268 -17.04 1.97 -4.65
CA PRO A 268 -16.52 0.69 -5.12
C PRO A 268 -16.29 0.65 -6.63
N LYS A 269 -17.08 1.40 -7.40
CA LYS A 269 -16.89 1.66 -8.84
C LYS A 269 -17.33 3.07 -9.20
N LEU A 270 -16.74 3.63 -10.26
CA LEU A 270 -17.16 4.91 -10.81
C LEU A 270 -16.72 5.06 -12.26
N HIS A 271 -17.57 5.69 -13.06
CA HIS A 271 -17.22 6.08 -14.42
C HIS A 271 -16.14 7.18 -14.42
N SER A 272 -15.25 7.11 -15.38
CA SER A 272 -14.27 8.18 -15.59
C SER A 272 -14.93 9.39 -16.22
N THR A 273 -14.70 10.57 -15.68
CA THR A 273 -15.17 11.83 -16.25
C THR A 273 -14.32 12.30 -17.42
N ASN A 274 -13.07 11.85 -17.52
CA ASN A 274 -12.11 12.31 -18.52
C ASN A 274 -11.79 11.27 -19.60
N PHE A 275 -12.22 10.02 -19.40
CA PHE A 275 -11.96 8.91 -20.32
C PHE A 275 -13.30 8.21 -20.59
N ASP A 276 -13.95 8.63 -21.66
CA ASP A 276 -15.26 8.07 -22.05
C ASP A 276 -15.20 6.55 -22.24
N GLY A 277 -16.21 5.86 -21.70
CA GLY A 277 -16.32 4.40 -21.73
C GLY A 277 -15.43 3.67 -20.72
N MET A 278 -14.64 4.38 -19.91
CA MET A 278 -13.77 3.79 -18.88
C MET A 278 -14.42 3.83 -17.50
N GLU A 279 -14.26 2.74 -16.74
CA GLU A 279 -14.72 2.61 -15.36
C GLU A 279 -13.54 2.26 -14.40
N LEU A 280 -13.53 2.85 -13.23
CA LEU A 280 -12.62 2.46 -12.14
C LEU A 280 -13.36 1.51 -11.20
N ILE A 281 -12.70 0.41 -10.82
CA ILE A 281 -13.21 -0.55 -9.85
C ILE A 281 -12.24 -0.77 -8.70
N ARG A 282 -12.78 -1.15 -7.51
CA ARG A 282 -12.02 -1.44 -6.29
C ARG A 282 -12.37 -2.83 -5.75
N PRO A 283 -11.77 -3.88 -6.30
CA PRO A 283 -12.15 -5.27 -5.96
C PRO A 283 -11.84 -5.68 -4.52
N LEU A 284 -10.86 -5.03 -3.86
CA LEU A 284 -10.53 -5.28 -2.46
C LEU A 284 -11.41 -4.52 -1.45
N TYR A 285 -12.48 -3.86 -1.90
CA TYR A 285 -13.35 -2.98 -1.12
C TYR A 285 -13.86 -3.57 0.21
N LEU A 286 -14.03 -4.89 0.29
CA LEU A 286 -14.48 -5.60 1.49
C LEU A 286 -13.37 -6.39 2.19
N VAL A 287 -12.13 -6.36 1.69
CA VAL A 287 -10.97 -7.07 2.26
C VAL A 287 -10.28 -6.15 3.26
N ARG A 288 -9.92 -6.71 4.43
CA ARG A 288 -9.23 -5.96 5.51
C ARG A 288 -7.72 -5.89 5.26
N GLU A 289 -7.10 -4.78 5.62
CA GLU A 289 -5.65 -4.61 5.55
C GLU A 289 -4.91 -5.68 6.37
N ASP A 290 -5.41 -5.99 7.56
CA ASP A 290 -4.82 -7.01 8.43
C ASP A 290 -4.82 -8.41 7.80
N ASP A 291 -5.88 -8.74 7.03
CA ASP A 291 -5.92 -10.00 6.28
C ASP A 291 -4.90 -10.02 5.14
N ILE A 292 -4.66 -8.87 4.48
CA ILE A 292 -3.63 -8.73 3.44
C ILE A 292 -2.23 -8.86 4.03
N LYS A 293 -1.97 -8.23 5.18
CA LYS A 293 -0.70 -8.37 5.92
C LYS A 293 -0.48 -9.83 6.33
N ALA A 294 -1.49 -10.46 6.91
CA ALA A 294 -1.41 -11.86 7.31
C ALA A 294 -1.15 -12.80 6.13
N TRP A 295 -1.71 -12.53 4.94
CA TRP A 295 -1.43 -13.28 3.72
C TRP A 295 0.02 -13.09 3.25
N ARG A 296 0.54 -11.86 3.25
CA ARG A 296 1.92 -11.55 2.94
C ARG A 296 2.87 -12.33 3.85
N ASP A 297 2.66 -12.22 5.18
CA ASP A 297 3.54 -12.80 6.19
C ASP A 297 3.50 -14.34 6.18
N TYR A 298 2.31 -14.92 5.98
CA TYR A 298 2.17 -16.37 5.86
C TYR A 298 2.94 -16.96 4.67
N ASN A 299 3.00 -16.24 3.56
CA ASN A 299 3.69 -16.68 2.36
C ASN A 299 5.16 -16.22 2.32
N GLY A 300 5.66 -15.46 3.32
CA GLY A 300 7.02 -14.93 3.36
C GLY A 300 7.27 -13.92 2.24
N LEU A 301 6.24 -13.16 1.81
CA LEU A 301 6.35 -12.24 0.69
C LEU A 301 6.86 -10.87 1.15
N HIS A 302 7.66 -10.27 0.29
CA HIS A 302 8.28 -8.97 0.53
C HIS A 302 7.92 -8.00 -0.59
N PHE A 303 7.28 -6.89 -0.23
CA PHE A 303 6.83 -5.88 -1.18
C PHE A 303 7.40 -4.51 -0.84
N ILE A 304 7.51 -3.66 -1.84
CA ILE A 304 7.83 -2.25 -1.61
C ILE A 304 6.63 -1.53 -0.98
N GLN A 305 6.91 -0.60 -0.09
CA GLN A 305 5.88 0.24 0.50
C GLN A 305 5.57 1.45 -0.37
N CYS A 306 6.61 2.19 -0.72
CA CYS A 306 6.52 3.34 -1.60
C CYS A 306 7.68 3.29 -2.60
N ALA A 307 7.34 3.23 -3.87
CA ALA A 307 8.32 3.25 -4.94
C ALA A 307 8.72 4.67 -5.35
N CYS A 308 8.29 5.70 -4.60
CA CYS A 308 8.56 7.09 -4.91
C CYS A 308 10.06 7.38 -4.85
N LYS A 309 10.58 8.07 -5.88
CA LYS A 309 11.97 8.56 -5.96
C LYS A 309 12.31 9.52 -4.82
N PHE A 310 11.29 10.16 -4.24
CA PHE A 310 11.38 11.21 -3.23
C PHE A 310 11.22 10.73 -1.79
N THR A 311 11.14 9.41 -1.52
CA THR A 311 10.90 8.91 -0.16
C THR A 311 11.93 9.40 0.85
N ASP A 312 13.17 9.65 0.42
CA ASP A 312 14.24 10.15 1.30
C ASP A 312 14.30 11.69 1.40
N THR A 313 13.68 12.40 0.45
CA THR A 313 13.73 13.88 0.37
C THR A 313 12.34 14.52 0.34
N CYS A 314 11.28 13.71 0.31
CA CYS A 314 9.92 14.20 0.20
C CYS A 314 9.48 14.86 1.50
N THR A 315 9.52 16.18 1.53
CA THR A 315 8.95 16.98 2.62
C THR A 315 7.47 16.66 2.87
N THR A 316 6.74 16.14 1.86
CA THR A 316 5.33 15.77 1.97
C THR A 316 5.15 14.35 2.56
N CYS A 317 6.08 13.42 2.27
CA CYS A 317 6.11 12.11 2.94
C CYS A 317 6.71 12.23 4.34
N ASN A 318 7.59 13.21 4.56
CA ASN A 318 8.22 13.55 5.84
C ASN A 318 7.58 14.76 6.52
N ASN A 319 6.71 15.55 5.86
CA ASN A 319 5.96 16.63 6.50
C ASN A 319 4.87 16.03 7.38
N GLU A 320 5.04 16.20 8.67
CA GLU A 320 4.14 15.80 9.73
C GLU A 320 2.68 16.20 9.47
N GLU A 321 2.41 17.33 8.81
CA GLU A 321 1.05 17.83 8.61
C GLU A 321 0.17 17.01 7.65
N ASN A 322 0.69 16.44 6.55
CA ASN A 322 -0.15 15.68 5.60
C ASN A 322 -0.09 14.17 5.83
N ARG A 323 1.02 13.66 6.33
CA ARG A 323 1.17 12.31 6.85
C ARG A 323 0.34 12.14 8.11
N SER A 324 0.29 13.16 8.96
CA SER A 324 -0.40 13.25 10.23
C SER A 324 -1.89 12.92 10.11
N LYS A 325 -2.65 13.47 9.13
CA LYS A 325 -4.12 13.31 9.07
C LYS A 325 -4.57 11.86 8.88
N ARG A 326 -3.92 11.10 8.01
CA ARG A 326 -4.28 9.68 7.80
C ARG A 326 -3.85 8.82 8.97
N VAL A 327 -2.68 9.08 9.54
CA VAL A 327 -2.19 8.42 10.75
C VAL A 327 -3.09 8.74 11.94
N GLU A 328 -3.48 10.00 12.12
CA GLU A 328 -4.44 10.41 13.14
C GLU A 328 -5.78 9.67 13.02
N ILE A 329 -6.31 9.53 11.80
CA ILE A 329 -7.54 8.76 11.56
C ILE A 329 -7.37 7.29 11.89
N LYS A 330 -6.26 6.66 11.49
CA LYS A 330 -5.96 5.27 11.86
C LYS A 330 -5.90 5.11 13.38
N GLN A 331 -5.20 6.01 14.07
CA GLN A 331 -5.10 6.00 15.53
C GLN A 331 -6.46 6.22 16.20
N LEU A 332 -7.27 7.16 15.69
CA LEU A 332 -8.63 7.40 16.16
C LEU A 332 -9.50 6.14 16.04
N ILE A 333 -9.49 5.48 14.88
CA ILE A 333 -10.23 4.24 14.65
C ILE A 333 -9.76 3.16 15.62
N ALA A 334 -8.44 2.99 15.78
CA ALA A 334 -7.86 2.01 16.70
C ALA A 334 -8.28 2.26 18.16
N ASN A 335 -8.32 3.51 18.60
CA ASN A 335 -8.77 3.88 19.94
C ASN A 335 -10.28 3.66 20.14
N LEU A 336 -11.09 4.03 19.16
CA LEU A 336 -12.55 3.80 19.21
C LEU A 336 -12.86 2.29 19.22
N LYS A 337 -12.09 1.47 18.52
CA LYS A 337 -12.24 0.01 18.48
C LYS A 337 -12.01 -0.65 19.84
N LYS A 338 -11.16 -0.07 20.71
CA LYS A 338 -10.97 -0.55 22.09
C LYS A 338 -12.24 -0.44 22.93
N VAL A 339 -13.08 0.57 22.64
CA VAL A 339 -14.34 0.83 23.35
C VAL A 339 -15.52 0.13 22.70
N ASN A 340 -15.57 0.13 21.35
CA ASN A 340 -16.64 -0.48 20.58
C ASN A 340 -16.06 -1.34 19.46
N PRO A 341 -16.08 -2.67 19.58
CA PRO A 341 -15.53 -3.58 18.57
C PRO A 341 -16.24 -3.51 17.20
N PHE A 342 -17.44 -2.91 17.14
CA PHE A 342 -18.21 -2.76 15.91
C PHE A 342 -17.97 -1.42 15.20
N VAL A 343 -17.13 -0.54 15.73
CA VAL A 343 -16.96 0.83 15.22
C VAL A 343 -16.60 0.88 13.75
N GLU A 344 -15.67 0.03 13.31
CA GLU A 344 -15.24 -0.04 11.90
C GLU A 344 -16.41 -0.41 10.97
N ALA A 345 -17.21 -1.40 11.37
CA ALA A 345 -18.38 -1.80 10.61
C ALA A 345 -19.48 -0.72 10.61
N ASN A 346 -19.63 0.01 11.72
CA ASN A 346 -20.58 1.11 11.81
C ASN A 346 -20.18 2.28 10.94
N ILE A 347 -18.89 2.65 10.90
CA ILE A 347 -18.37 3.69 9.99
C ILE A 347 -18.62 3.29 8.55
N PHE A 348 -18.29 2.06 8.18
CA PHE A 348 -18.47 1.56 6.82
C PHE A 348 -19.94 1.62 6.39
N LYS A 349 -20.84 1.12 7.25
CA LYS A 349 -22.29 1.07 6.96
C LYS A 349 -22.97 2.43 7.03
N SER A 350 -22.40 3.43 7.69
CA SER A 350 -23.03 4.75 7.83
C SER A 350 -23.32 5.41 6.49
N VAL A 351 -22.50 5.17 5.49
CA VAL A 351 -22.68 5.71 4.12
C VAL A 351 -23.57 4.84 3.23
N GLU A 352 -23.92 3.62 3.67
CA GLU A 352 -24.90 2.76 3.02
C GLU A 352 -26.33 2.96 3.60
N ASN A 353 -26.45 3.51 4.81
CA ASN A 353 -27.69 3.70 5.56
C ASN A 353 -28.01 5.18 5.81
N VAL A 354 -27.79 6.03 4.81
CA VAL A 354 -28.13 7.46 4.92
C VAL A 354 -29.64 7.63 4.85
N ASN A 355 -30.24 8.12 5.95
CA ASN A 355 -31.65 8.48 5.98
C ASN A 355 -31.81 9.97 5.60
N LEU A 356 -32.23 10.21 4.37
CA LEU A 356 -32.37 11.57 3.82
C LEU A 356 -33.43 12.41 4.58
N ALA A 357 -34.41 11.78 5.20
CA ALA A 357 -35.42 12.49 5.99
C ALA A 357 -34.86 13.13 7.30
N THR A 358 -33.68 12.72 7.72
CA THR A 358 -33.02 13.23 8.93
C THR A 358 -31.71 13.98 8.61
N VAL A 359 -31.52 14.39 7.35
CA VAL A 359 -30.35 15.15 6.89
C VAL A 359 -30.81 16.57 6.55
N VAL A 360 -30.16 17.58 7.13
CA VAL A 360 -30.49 18.99 6.92
C VAL A 360 -30.40 19.41 5.45
N ALA A 361 -29.39 18.89 4.74
CA ALA A 361 -29.24 19.11 3.30
C ALA A 361 -28.34 18.02 2.69
N TYR A 362 -28.54 17.72 1.41
CA TYR A 362 -27.66 16.86 0.63
C TYR A 362 -27.43 17.43 -0.78
N LYS A 363 -26.39 16.96 -1.46
CA LYS A 363 -26.11 17.32 -2.84
C LYS A 363 -26.36 16.12 -3.75
N LYS A 364 -27.11 16.31 -4.83
CA LYS A 364 -27.30 15.33 -5.90
C LYS A 364 -27.11 16.04 -7.24
N ASP A 365 -26.28 15.49 -8.10
CA ASP A 365 -25.98 16.02 -9.44
C ASP A 365 -25.54 17.52 -9.43
N GLY A 366 -24.79 17.91 -8.39
CA GLY A 366 -24.34 19.30 -8.18
C GLY A 366 -25.38 20.23 -7.55
N ILE A 367 -26.63 19.80 -7.43
CA ILE A 367 -27.74 20.57 -6.85
C ILE A 367 -27.82 20.28 -5.34
N LYS A 368 -27.95 21.33 -4.53
CA LYS A 368 -28.17 21.23 -3.09
C LYS A 368 -29.68 21.14 -2.81
N HIS A 369 -30.09 20.09 -2.14
CA HIS A 369 -31.44 19.88 -1.64
C HIS A 369 -31.49 20.18 -0.14
N SER A 370 -32.47 20.96 0.29
CA SER A 370 -32.69 21.30 1.71
C SER A 370 -33.90 20.51 2.24
N PHE A 371 -33.88 20.18 3.52
CA PHE A 371 -35.04 19.58 4.18
C PHE A 371 -36.31 20.44 4.10
N LEU A 372 -36.16 21.78 3.89
CA LEU A 372 -37.27 22.70 3.74
C LEU A 372 -38.05 22.54 2.43
N GLU A 373 -37.50 21.87 1.42
CA GLU A 373 -38.16 21.68 0.11
C GLU A 373 -39.49 20.91 0.23
N HIS A 374 -39.59 20.01 1.23
CA HIS A 374 -40.76 19.15 1.47
C HIS A 374 -41.24 19.19 2.94
N TYR A 375 -40.89 20.25 3.67
CA TYR A 375 -41.15 20.30 5.13
C TYR A 375 -42.66 20.43 5.45
N ASP A 376 -43.42 21.12 4.63
CA ASP A 376 -44.85 21.40 4.80
C ASP A 376 -45.76 20.50 3.92
N GLU A 377 -45.17 19.53 3.22
CA GLU A 377 -45.88 18.50 2.45
C GLU A 377 -46.22 17.29 3.36
#